data_e3b6c8162875908f0a95f5d3c11dbe7a
#
_entry.id   e3b6c8162875908f0a95f5d3c11dbe7a
#
_cell.length_a   1.000
_cell.length_b   1.000
_cell.length_c   1.000
_cell.angle_alpha   90.00
_cell.angle_beta   90.00
_cell.angle_gamma   90.00
#
_symmetry.space_group_name_H-M   'P 1'
#
loop_
_entity.id
_entity.type
_entity.pdbx_description
1 polymer ?
#
loop_
_entity_poly.entity_id
_entity_poly.type
_entity_poly.pdbx_seq_one_letter_code
_entity_poly.pdbx_strand_id
1 'polypeptide(L)'
;MSDLPIITTMLEQVSWVPADPLIHVLHLTLEPGAAGTPPHKHPGPMIGYVLEGELDFQMAGHDPVTIKAGEAFFEPYGCVHLRAANGSQSAPTRLIAMIVGKQGLPIVLPPDWVDEEAT
;
A
#
# COMPACT_ATOMS: atom_id res chain seq x y z
N MET A 1 19.81 18.81 -26.19
CA MET A 1 19.20 17.74 -25.37
C MET A 1 19.75 17.79 -23.96
N SER A 2 18.91 17.70 -22.96
CA SER A 2 19.36 17.71 -21.56
C SER A 2 19.73 16.29 -21.13
N ASP A 3 20.83 16.16 -20.34
CA ASP A 3 21.19 14.90 -19.69
C ASP A 3 20.41 14.67 -18.39
N LEU A 4 19.60 15.64 -17.96
CA LEU A 4 18.81 15.52 -16.74
C LEU A 4 17.54 14.72 -16.98
N PRO A 5 17.10 13.92 -15.99
CA PRO A 5 15.87 13.16 -16.14
C PRO A 5 14.64 14.08 -16.14
N ILE A 6 13.59 13.62 -16.81
CA ILE A 6 12.27 14.20 -16.63
C ILE A 6 11.71 13.61 -15.33
N ILE A 7 11.32 14.48 -14.38
CA ILE A 7 10.82 14.06 -13.07
C ILE A 7 9.35 14.40 -12.96
N THR A 8 8.55 13.39 -12.63
CA THR A 8 7.13 13.55 -12.32
C THR A 8 6.90 13.06 -10.91
N THR A 9 6.38 13.92 -10.04
CA THR A 9 6.01 13.54 -8.68
C THR A 9 4.70 12.77 -8.71
N MET A 10 4.73 11.52 -8.26
CA MET A 10 3.55 10.64 -8.24
C MET A 10 2.80 10.69 -6.92
N LEU A 11 3.48 11.04 -5.82
CA LEU A 11 2.90 11.11 -4.50
C LEU A 11 3.77 12.02 -3.62
N GLU A 12 3.12 12.90 -2.85
CA GLU A 12 3.76 13.65 -1.77
C GLU A 12 2.84 13.55 -0.56
N GLN A 13 3.41 13.14 0.58
CA GLN A 13 2.63 12.97 1.80
C GLN A 13 3.50 13.19 3.03
N VAL A 14 3.06 14.10 3.90
CA VAL A 14 3.63 14.20 5.24
C VAL A 14 3.13 13.01 6.05
N SER A 15 4.04 12.28 6.68
CA SER A 15 3.68 11.06 7.40
C SER A 15 4.53 10.88 8.65
N TRP A 16 3.87 10.45 9.73
CA TRP A 16 4.58 9.85 10.84
C TRP A 16 5.22 8.53 10.38
N VAL A 17 6.43 8.26 10.86
CA VAL A 17 7.11 6.97 10.68
C VAL A 17 7.66 6.50 12.03
N PRO A 18 7.79 5.18 12.26
CA PRO A 18 8.41 4.68 13.49
C PRO A 18 9.89 5.05 13.58
N ALA A 19 10.41 5.14 14.80
CA ALA A 19 11.85 5.31 15.02
C ALA A 19 12.59 4.04 14.56
N ASP A 20 13.75 4.23 13.91
CA ASP A 20 14.54 3.12 13.37
C ASP A 20 13.70 2.14 12.56
N PRO A 21 13.02 2.59 11.52
CA PRO A 21 12.04 1.77 10.82
C PRO A 21 12.67 0.58 10.09
N LEU A 22 11.92 -0.52 10.04
CA LEU A 22 12.23 -1.62 9.14
C LEU A 22 11.47 -1.39 7.85
N ILE A 23 12.19 -1.17 6.76
CA ILE A 23 11.61 -0.85 5.47
C ILE A 23 11.49 -2.13 4.65
N HIS A 24 10.28 -2.39 4.16
CA HIS A 24 10.02 -3.48 3.22
C HIS A 24 9.69 -2.91 1.85
N VAL A 25 10.28 -3.49 0.82
CA VAL A 25 9.88 -3.23 -0.57
C VAL A 25 9.40 -4.55 -1.14
N LEU A 26 8.11 -4.58 -1.53
CA LEU A 26 7.43 -5.80 -1.96
C LEU A 26 6.96 -5.66 -3.40
N HIS A 27 7.09 -6.73 -4.15
CA HIS A 27 6.40 -6.88 -5.44
C HIS A 27 5.22 -7.82 -5.22
N LEU A 28 4.03 -7.35 -5.48
CA LEU A 28 2.80 -8.11 -5.31
C LEU A 28 2.16 -8.40 -6.67
N THR A 29 1.71 -9.64 -6.83
CA THR A 29 0.94 -10.05 -8.00
C THR A 29 -0.40 -10.60 -7.51
N LEU A 30 -1.48 -9.98 -8.00
CA LEU A 30 -2.84 -10.47 -7.78
C LEU A 30 -3.30 -11.16 -9.05
N GLU A 31 -3.59 -12.45 -8.94
CA GLU A 31 -4.14 -13.21 -10.05
C GLU A 31 -5.51 -12.67 -10.48
N PRO A 32 -5.95 -12.93 -11.72
CA PRO A 32 -7.28 -12.51 -12.15
C PRO A 32 -8.38 -12.90 -11.16
N GLY A 33 -9.19 -11.94 -10.76
CA GLY A 33 -10.29 -12.14 -9.81
C GLY A 33 -9.89 -12.33 -8.36
N ALA A 34 -8.60 -12.20 -8.00
CA ALA A 34 -8.16 -12.39 -6.62
C ALA A 34 -8.73 -11.31 -5.69
N ALA A 35 -9.27 -11.76 -4.56
CA ALA A 35 -9.84 -10.85 -3.56
C ALA A 35 -8.78 -10.12 -2.72
N GLY A 36 -7.55 -10.62 -2.74
CA GLY A 36 -6.46 -10.05 -1.96
C GLY A 36 -6.49 -10.44 -0.49
N THR A 37 -5.70 -9.73 0.31
CA THR A 37 -5.61 -9.97 1.74
C THR A 37 -6.87 -9.49 2.45
N PRO A 38 -7.43 -10.29 3.42
CA PRO A 38 -8.54 -9.81 4.26
C PRO A 38 -8.20 -8.52 5.00
N PRO A 39 -9.19 -7.82 5.58
CA PRO A 39 -8.94 -6.57 6.31
C PRO A 39 -7.80 -6.69 7.31
N HIS A 40 -6.90 -5.70 7.30
CA HIS A 40 -5.68 -5.74 8.10
C HIS A 40 -5.09 -4.33 8.31
N LYS A 41 -4.08 -4.28 9.16
CA LYS A 41 -3.23 -3.10 9.35
C LYS A 41 -1.78 -3.43 8.97
N HIS A 42 -0.98 -2.39 8.80
CA HIS A 42 0.47 -2.51 8.61
C HIS A 42 1.20 -1.88 9.81
N PRO A 43 2.44 -2.30 10.08
CA PRO A 43 3.21 -1.77 11.22
C PRO A 43 3.77 -0.36 11.02
N GLY A 44 3.36 0.33 9.97
CA GLY A 44 3.76 1.68 9.62
C GLY A 44 3.06 2.12 8.34
N PRO A 45 3.35 3.33 7.85
CA PRO A 45 2.76 3.81 6.61
C PRO A 45 3.21 2.98 5.41
N MET A 46 2.35 2.90 4.42
CA MET A 46 2.59 2.17 3.19
C MET A 46 2.43 3.07 1.97
N ILE A 47 3.32 2.90 1.00
CA ILE A 47 3.27 3.56 -0.29
C ILE A 47 3.15 2.47 -1.35
N GLY A 48 2.19 2.60 -2.25
CA GLY A 48 2.00 1.65 -3.35
C GLY A 48 2.11 2.33 -4.70
N TYR A 49 2.50 1.56 -5.71
CA TYR A 49 2.56 1.99 -7.09
C TYR A 49 2.12 0.84 -7.98
N VAL A 50 1.05 1.04 -8.75
CA VAL A 50 0.53 0.00 -9.64
C VAL A 50 1.33 -0.02 -10.94
N LEU A 51 1.94 -1.17 -11.23
CA LEU A 51 2.75 -1.38 -12.44
C LEU A 51 1.91 -1.82 -13.63
N GLU A 52 0.90 -2.64 -13.38
CA GLU A 52 0.11 -3.31 -14.40
C GLU A 52 -1.27 -3.63 -13.84
N GLY A 53 -2.30 -3.48 -14.64
CA GLY A 53 -3.67 -3.82 -14.26
C GLY A 53 -4.36 -2.72 -13.47
N GLU A 54 -5.25 -3.13 -12.58
CA GLU A 54 -6.04 -2.22 -11.77
C GLU A 54 -6.29 -2.81 -10.39
N LEU A 55 -6.24 -1.97 -9.37
CA LEU A 55 -6.40 -2.35 -7.98
C LEU A 55 -7.69 -1.76 -7.44
N ASP A 56 -8.62 -2.60 -7.00
CA ASP A 56 -9.79 -2.18 -6.23
C ASP A 56 -9.37 -2.00 -4.79
N PHE A 57 -9.37 -0.75 -4.31
CA PHE A 57 -8.74 -0.35 -3.07
C PHE A 57 -9.71 0.37 -2.16
N GLN A 58 -9.71 0.03 -0.88
CA GLN A 58 -10.50 0.74 0.13
C GLN A 58 -9.82 0.70 1.49
N MET A 59 -9.74 1.87 2.13
CA MET A 59 -9.42 2.02 3.55
C MET A 59 -10.69 2.27 4.34
N ALA A 60 -10.72 1.83 5.61
CA ALA A 60 -11.85 2.11 6.50
C ALA A 60 -12.10 3.62 6.61
N GLY A 61 -13.36 4.02 6.54
CA GLY A 61 -13.76 5.43 6.59
C GLY A 61 -13.65 6.18 5.26
N HIS A 62 -13.26 5.51 4.19
CA HIS A 62 -13.10 6.09 2.85
C HIS A 62 -13.92 5.33 1.83
N ASP A 63 -14.29 6.01 0.75
CA ASP A 63 -14.94 5.36 -0.38
C ASP A 63 -13.97 4.42 -1.11
N PRO A 64 -14.46 3.32 -1.69
CA PRO A 64 -13.62 2.49 -2.54
C PRO A 64 -13.18 3.26 -3.79
N VAL A 65 -11.95 3.00 -4.23
CA VAL A 65 -11.38 3.60 -5.43
C VAL A 65 -10.72 2.53 -6.29
N THR A 66 -10.60 2.80 -7.58
CA THR A 66 -9.80 1.98 -8.48
C THR A 66 -8.50 2.70 -8.78
N ILE A 67 -7.38 2.03 -8.50
CA ILE A 67 -6.05 2.56 -8.77
C ILE A 67 -5.50 1.82 -9.98
N LYS A 68 -5.15 2.58 -11.02
CA LYS A 68 -4.72 2.04 -12.31
C LYS A 68 -3.21 2.03 -12.44
N ALA A 69 -2.72 1.28 -13.42
CA ALA A 69 -1.31 1.25 -13.76
C ALA A 69 -0.76 2.67 -13.92
N GLY A 70 0.40 2.94 -13.31
CA GLY A 70 1.01 4.26 -13.31
C GLY A 70 0.56 5.18 -12.19
N GLU A 71 -0.36 4.75 -11.32
CA GLU A 71 -0.85 5.54 -10.20
C GLU A 71 -0.28 5.05 -8.86
N ALA A 72 0.00 6.01 -7.97
CA ALA A 72 0.50 5.74 -6.63
C ALA A 72 -0.60 5.96 -5.58
N PHE A 73 -0.46 5.31 -4.43
CA PHE A 73 -1.38 5.47 -3.32
C PHE A 73 -0.64 5.41 -1.98
N PHE A 74 -1.31 5.89 -0.93
CA PHE A 74 -0.74 5.99 0.40
C PHE A 74 -1.72 5.48 1.46
N GLU A 75 -1.18 4.69 2.40
CA GLU A 75 -1.92 4.25 3.59
C GLU A 75 -1.22 4.82 4.83
N PRO A 76 -1.87 5.71 5.58
CA PRO A 76 -1.30 6.22 6.82
C PRO A 76 -1.24 5.13 7.88
N TYR A 77 -0.32 5.27 8.83
CA TYR A 77 -0.24 4.36 9.96
C TYR A 77 -1.53 4.34 10.76
N GLY A 78 -1.95 3.16 11.18
CA GLY A 78 -3.14 2.97 12.01
C GLY A 78 -4.44 2.82 11.25
N CYS A 79 -4.47 3.06 9.93
CA CYS A 79 -5.69 2.82 9.17
C CYS A 79 -5.91 1.32 8.94
N VAL A 80 -7.17 0.92 8.82
CA VAL A 80 -7.53 -0.43 8.42
C VAL A 80 -7.64 -0.48 6.90
N HIS A 81 -6.84 -1.33 6.29
CA HIS A 81 -6.91 -1.62 4.86
C HIS A 81 -8.00 -2.66 4.65
N LEU A 82 -9.14 -2.24 4.12
CA LEU A 82 -10.29 -3.13 3.96
C LEU A 82 -10.19 -4.01 2.73
N ARG A 83 -9.68 -3.45 1.62
CA ARG A 83 -9.68 -4.17 0.35
C ARG A 83 -8.53 -3.71 -0.55
N ALA A 84 -7.81 -4.68 -1.09
CA ALA A 84 -6.87 -4.49 -2.18
C ALA A 84 -6.98 -5.71 -3.10
N ALA A 85 -7.96 -5.67 -3.99
CA ALA A 85 -8.31 -6.78 -4.87
C ALA A 85 -7.92 -6.47 -6.31
N ASN A 86 -7.79 -7.54 -7.12
CA ASN A 86 -7.66 -7.35 -8.56
C ASN A 86 -9.02 -6.92 -9.13
N GLY A 87 -9.06 -5.75 -9.75
CA GLY A 87 -10.27 -5.24 -10.41
C GLY A 87 -10.61 -5.93 -11.72
N SER A 88 -9.72 -6.79 -12.23
CA SER A 88 -9.91 -7.53 -13.47
C SER A 88 -10.16 -9.02 -13.22
N GLN A 89 -11.08 -9.62 -13.98
CA GLN A 89 -11.33 -11.06 -13.96
C GLN A 89 -10.50 -11.81 -15.00
N SER A 90 -9.76 -11.09 -15.85
CA SER A 90 -9.08 -11.70 -17.00
C SER A 90 -7.56 -11.46 -17.04
N ALA A 91 -7.04 -10.48 -16.30
CA ALA A 91 -5.63 -10.11 -16.32
C ALA A 91 -5.08 -9.93 -14.91
N PRO A 92 -3.78 -10.17 -14.68
CA PRO A 92 -3.17 -9.93 -13.37
C PRO A 92 -3.04 -8.44 -13.07
N THR A 93 -2.97 -8.10 -11.80
CA THR A 93 -2.57 -6.78 -11.31
C THR A 93 -1.24 -6.92 -10.58
N ARG A 94 -0.28 -6.07 -10.92
CA ARG A 94 1.06 -6.05 -10.30
C ARG A 94 1.35 -4.69 -9.71
N LEU A 95 1.90 -4.69 -8.52
CA LEU A 95 2.25 -3.45 -7.83
C LEU A 95 3.51 -3.60 -6.99
N ILE A 96 4.17 -2.48 -6.77
CA ILE A 96 5.23 -2.35 -5.78
C ILE A 96 4.62 -1.69 -4.54
N ALA A 97 4.89 -2.25 -3.38
CA ALA A 97 4.49 -1.68 -2.10
C ALA A 97 5.72 -1.49 -1.22
N MET A 98 5.81 -0.32 -0.58
CA MET A 98 6.85 -0.04 0.39
C MET A 98 6.20 0.22 1.74
N ILE A 99 6.62 -0.55 2.75
CA ILE A 99 6.13 -0.40 4.12
C ILE A 99 7.27 0.12 4.98
N VAL A 100 7.04 1.27 5.63
CA VAL A 100 7.98 1.86 6.59
C VAL A 100 7.53 1.41 7.97
N GLY A 101 7.91 0.19 8.32
CA GLY A 101 7.35 -0.53 9.46
C GLY A 101 8.20 -0.51 10.73
N LYS A 102 7.68 -1.13 11.76
CA LYS A 102 8.38 -1.32 13.04
C LYS A 102 9.16 -2.62 13.05
N GLN A 103 10.36 -2.57 13.60
CA GLN A 103 11.14 -3.79 13.85
C GLN A 103 10.38 -4.71 14.82
N GLY A 104 10.44 -6.02 14.54
CA GLY A 104 9.81 -7.02 15.38
C GLY A 104 8.33 -7.29 15.08
N LEU A 105 7.72 -6.56 14.16
CA LEU A 105 6.32 -6.76 13.77
C LEU A 105 6.22 -7.31 12.34
N PRO A 106 5.25 -8.20 12.07
CA PRO A 106 4.99 -8.65 10.71
C PRO A 106 4.36 -7.52 9.87
N ILE A 107 4.42 -7.66 8.56
CA ILE A 107 3.88 -6.65 7.64
C ILE A 107 2.35 -6.61 7.60
N VAL A 108 1.69 -7.69 8.02
CA VAL A 108 0.23 -7.79 8.12
C VAL A 108 -0.14 -8.03 9.56
N LEU A 109 -0.95 -7.14 10.12
CA LEU A 109 -1.44 -7.18 11.48
C LEU A 109 -2.97 -7.29 11.48
N PRO A 110 -3.59 -7.89 12.52
CA PRO A 110 -5.04 -7.94 12.61
C PRO A 110 -5.68 -6.54 12.54
N PRO A 111 -6.91 -6.41 12.01
CA PRO A 111 -7.54 -5.10 11.88
C PRO A 111 -7.84 -4.41 13.21
N ASP A 112 -7.92 -5.17 14.30
CA ASP A 112 -8.12 -4.67 15.65
C ASP A 112 -6.82 -4.49 16.45
N TRP A 113 -5.67 -4.71 15.81
CA TRP A 113 -4.38 -4.52 16.45
C TRP A 113 -4.19 -3.06 16.89
N VAL A 114 -3.67 -2.89 18.10
CA VAL A 114 -3.38 -1.58 18.68
C VAL A 114 -1.90 -1.50 19.03
N ASP A 115 -1.26 -0.40 18.66
CA ASP A 115 0.11 -0.12 19.06
C ASP A 115 0.10 0.53 20.44
N GLU A 116 0.35 -0.25 21.47
CA GLU A 116 0.36 0.23 22.86
C GLU A 116 1.54 1.18 23.14
N GLU A 117 2.55 1.20 22.29
CA GLU A 117 3.71 2.08 22.40
C GLU A 117 3.56 3.39 21.63
N ALA A 118 2.54 3.51 20.79
CA ALA A 118 2.27 4.72 20.02
C ALA A 118 1.55 5.74 20.91
N THR A 119 2.27 6.73 21.34
CA THR A 119 1.74 7.83 22.15
C THR A 119 2.05 9.17 21.50
#